data_145d7d50b8bebe3431f150e7f0c4fdb4
#
_entry.id   145d7d50b8bebe3431f150e7f0c4fdb4
#
_cell.length_a   1.000
_cell.length_b   1.000
_cell.length_c   1.000
_cell.angle_alpha   90.00
_cell.angle_beta   90.00
_cell.angle_gamma   90.00
#
_symmetry.space_group_name_H-M   'P 1'
#
loop_
_entity.id
_entity.type
_entity.pdbx_description
1 polymer ?
#
loop_
_entity_poly.entity_id
_entity_poly.type
_entity_poly.pdbx_seq_one_letter_code
_entity_poly.pdbx_strand_id
1 'polypeptide(L)'
;MSEKLSKNVILLSIVSFLTDISSEIIFPILPMFIASLGGAGLIIGLIGGLSDSVSSILKVIAGYWSDRIGKRKPFVFFGYGLSSFSKILLSFSTTWHHAVVLVSLERVGKGLRDAPRDAILAESSEEHRGRAFGFHRAMDTSGAIIGSALSFVLFYYLGLSFETIIFAAGIIGFFSLIPVLLVKEKDKKPVKSSLELSLKALPGDFRMFVIIASIFALGNFTYMFFILKAQNVFLILNPAMAIAIPLLLYVWFNIIYAAFSMPVGTLSDRIGRRKILIAGYGLFALTCAGFVFSDSLAAFIVLFALYGVAYSLIDATQRAFASDLISENIRGTGLGTFHTVIGLAALPASLIAGSLWQYVGPDATFVYGAGMGILATALFVLYSLKSNN
;
A
#
# COMPACT_ATOMS: atom_id res chain seq x y z
N MET A 1 -36.14 -3.98 2.73
CA MET A 1 -35.81 -4.64 1.44
C MET A 1 -34.33 -4.41 1.18
N SER A 2 -33.56 -5.47 0.94
CA SER A 2 -32.12 -5.34 0.63
C SER A 2 -31.98 -4.77 -0.78
N GLU A 3 -31.75 -3.46 -0.89
CA GLU A 3 -31.45 -2.86 -2.19
C GLU A 3 -30.17 -3.47 -2.77
N LYS A 4 -30.26 -3.87 -4.04
CA LYS A 4 -29.14 -4.54 -4.74
C LYS A 4 -28.02 -3.54 -5.01
N LEU A 5 -26.76 -3.94 -4.81
CA LEU A 5 -25.60 -3.18 -5.24
C LEU A 5 -25.69 -2.90 -6.75
N SER A 6 -25.27 -1.70 -7.18
CA SER A 6 -25.27 -1.35 -8.60
C SER A 6 -24.31 -2.26 -9.40
N LYS A 7 -24.62 -2.48 -10.66
CA LYS A 7 -23.79 -3.30 -11.56
C LYS A 7 -22.35 -2.80 -11.63
N ASN A 8 -22.13 -1.49 -11.68
CA ASN A 8 -20.78 -0.91 -11.70
C ASN A 8 -20.00 -1.21 -10.42
N VAL A 9 -20.65 -1.15 -9.24
CA VAL A 9 -20.02 -1.51 -7.96
C VAL A 9 -19.51 -2.95 -7.99
N ILE A 10 -20.36 -3.88 -8.43
CA ILE A 10 -19.98 -5.31 -8.52
C ILE A 10 -18.83 -5.49 -9.52
N LEU A 11 -18.92 -4.90 -10.71
CA LEU A 11 -17.88 -5.02 -11.74
C LEU A 11 -16.54 -4.46 -11.27
N LEU A 12 -16.51 -3.24 -10.70
CA LEU A 12 -15.28 -2.63 -10.19
C LEU A 12 -14.69 -3.39 -8.99
N SER A 13 -15.54 -4.01 -8.17
CA SER A 13 -15.07 -4.86 -7.08
C SER A 13 -14.45 -6.16 -7.58
N ILE A 14 -14.99 -6.77 -8.65
CA ILE A 14 -14.38 -7.94 -9.31
C ILE A 14 -13.05 -7.55 -9.97
N VAL A 15 -12.97 -6.39 -10.63
CA VAL A 15 -11.72 -5.84 -11.18
C VAL A 15 -10.65 -5.75 -10.11
N SER A 16 -11.00 -5.15 -8.97
CA SER A 16 -10.07 -4.98 -7.85
C SER A 16 -9.63 -6.32 -7.28
N PHE A 17 -10.57 -7.23 -7.03
CA PHE A 17 -10.30 -8.59 -6.57
C PHE A 17 -9.28 -9.33 -7.45
N LEU A 18 -9.51 -9.37 -8.77
CA LEU A 18 -8.61 -10.04 -9.72
C LEU A 18 -7.23 -9.36 -9.76
N THR A 19 -7.21 -8.03 -9.71
CA THR A 19 -5.95 -7.27 -9.74
C THR A 19 -5.16 -7.46 -8.46
N ASP A 20 -5.84 -7.53 -7.31
CA ASP A 20 -5.17 -7.74 -6.03
C ASP A 20 -4.67 -9.17 -5.90
N ILE A 21 -5.40 -10.18 -6.38
CA ILE A 21 -4.83 -11.55 -6.54
C ILE A 21 -3.55 -11.47 -7.37
N SER A 22 -3.58 -10.83 -8.54
CA SER A 22 -2.43 -10.70 -9.43
C SER A 22 -1.24 -10.00 -8.75
N SER A 23 -1.47 -8.90 -8.04
CA SER A 23 -0.41 -8.13 -7.39
C SER A 23 0.16 -8.85 -6.18
N GLU A 24 -0.71 -9.43 -5.36
CA GLU A 24 -0.34 -10.08 -4.11
C GLU A 24 0.30 -11.47 -4.31
N ILE A 25 0.18 -12.07 -5.50
CA ILE A 25 1.04 -13.19 -5.91
C ILE A 25 2.49 -12.72 -6.04
N ILE A 26 2.71 -11.51 -6.57
CA ILE A 26 4.07 -10.99 -6.87
C ILE A 26 4.72 -10.38 -5.62
N PHE A 27 3.98 -9.64 -4.80
CA PHE A 27 4.55 -8.84 -3.71
C PHE A 27 5.45 -9.62 -2.75
N PRO A 28 5.05 -10.78 -2.22
CA PRO A 28 5.90 -11.48 -1.26
C PRO A 28 7.17 -12.10 -1.89
N ILE A 29 7.15 -12.42 -3.19
CA ILE A 29 8.33 -12.95 -3.90
C ILE A 29 9.20 -11.85 -4.50
N LEU A 30 8.68 -10.64 -4.67
CA LEU A 30 9.37 -9.56 -5.38
C LEU A 30 10.76 -9.21 -4.82
N PRO A 31 10.98 -9.06 -3.50
CA PRO A 31 12.30 -8.76 -2.97
C PRO A 31 13.31 -9.87 -3.26
N MET A 32 12.87 -11.12 -3.21
CA MET A 32 13.71 -12.29 -3.50
C MET A 32 14.01 -12.39 -5.01
N PHE A 33 13.04 -12.08 -5.86
CA PHE A 33 13.23 -12.00 -7.31
C PHE A 33 14.22 -10.89 -7.68
N ILE A 34 14.10 -9.70 -7.09
CA ILE A 34 15.06 -8.60 -7.30
C ILE A 34 16.46 -9.03 -6.88
N ALA A 35 16.60 -9.72 -5.73
CA ALA A 35 17.89 -10.24 -5.26
C ALA A 35 18.48 -11.27 -6.22
N SER A 36 17.67 -12.17 -6.80
CA SER A 36 18.12 -13.16 -7.80
C SER A 36 18.61 -12.51 -9.10
N LEU A 37 18.12 -11.31 -9.43
CA LEU A 37 18.57 -10.50 -10.56
C LEU A 37 19.83 -9.66 -10.25
N GLY A 38 20.45 -9.85 -9.08
CA GLY A 38 21.63 -9.11 -8.64
C GLY A 38 21.33 -7.76 -7.96
N GLY A 39 20.07 -7.48 -7.62
CA GLY A 39 19.68 -6.28 -6.88
C GLY A 39 19.99 -6.42 -5.38
N ALA A 40 20.81 -5.52 -4.84
CA ALA A 40 21.13 -5.45 -3.42
C ALA A 40 20.10 -4.60 -2.65
N GLY A 41 20.29 -4.44 -1.33
CA GLY A 41 19.37 -3.72 -0.45
C GLY A 41 19.00 -2.32 -0.93
N LEU A 42 19.95 -1.55 -1.47
CA LEU A 42 19.70 -0.23 -2.03
C LEU A 42 18.70 -0.28 -3.20
N ILE A 43 18.82 -1.28 -4.09
CA ILE A 43 17.93 -1.46 -5.25
C ILE A 43 16.53 -1.87 -4.80
N ILE A 44 16.43 -2.73 -3.79
CA ILE A 44 15.15 -3.13 -3.20
C ILE A 44 14.46 -1.93 -2.55
N GLY A 45 15.22 -1.10 -1.83
CA GLY A 45 14.74 0.16 -1.29
C GLY A 45 14.29 1.14 -2.37
N LEU A 46 15.04 1.26 -3.47
CA LEU A 46 14.68 2.09 -4.63
C LEU A 46 13.35 1.64 -5.25
N ILE A 47 13.20 0.35 -5.53
CA ILE A 47 11.99 -0.21 -6.13
C ILE A 47 10.78 -0.03 -5.21
N GLY A 48 10.94 -0.33 -3.91
CA GLY A 48 9.86 -0.14 -2.93
C GLY A 48 9.46 1.33 -2.77
N GLY A 49 10.42 2.22 -2.62
CA GLY A 49 10.17 3.65 -2.51
C GLY A 49 9.55 4.27 -3.77
N LEU A 50 10.03 3.91 -4.96
CA LEU A 50 9.41 4.31 -6.23
C LEU A 50 7.98 3.79 -6.33
N SER A 51 7.73 2.55 -5.89
CA SER A 51 6.39 1.96 -5.93
C SER A 51 5.36 2.82 -5.20
N ASP A 52 5.68 3.27 -4.01
CA ASP A 52 4.76 4.06 -3.20
C ASP A 52 4.69 5.53 -3.65
N SER A 53 5.83 6.14 -3.98
CA SER A 53 5.91 7.53 -4.43
C SER A 53 5.20 7.74 -5.76
N VAL A 54 5.50 6.93 -6.77
CA VAL A 54 4.93 7.05 -8.13
C VAL A 54 3.41 6.88 -8.08
N SER A 55 2.91 5.84 -7.40
CA SER A 55 1.47 5.60 -7.33
C SER A 55 0.73 6.72 -6.58
N SER A 56 1.30 7.23 -5.49
CA SER A 56 0.67 8.29 -4.69
C SER A 56 0.59 9.63 -5.43
N ILE A 57 1.65 10.02 -6.13
CA ILE A 57 1.68 11.26 -6.92
C ILE A 57 0.73 11.16 -8.12
N LEU A 58 0.81 10.06 -8.86
CA LEU A 58 -0.01 9.88 -10.06
C LEU A 58 -1.49 9.73 -9.75
N LYS A 59 -1.86 9.18 -8.59
CA LYS A 59 -3.24 9.13 -8.14
C LYS A 59 -3.89 10.52 -8.08
N VAL A 60 -3.16 11.51 -7.56
CA VAL A 60 -3.64 12.90 -7.49
C VAL A 60 -3.76 13.52 -8.88
N ILE A 61 -2.74 13.35 -9.71
CA ILE A 61 -2.70 13.86 -11.08
C ILE A 61 -3.81 13.23 -11.94
N ALA A 62 -3.97 11.91 -11.89
CA ALA A 62 -4.98 11.19 -12.65
C ALA A 62 -6.41 11.55 -12.23
N GLY A 63 -6.64 11.74 -10.92
CA GLY A 63 -7.91 12.25 -10.42
C GLY A 63 -8.26 13.60 -11.03
N TYR A 64 -7.33 14.56 -10.95
CA TYR A 64 -7.50 15.89 -11.53
C TYR A 64 -7.77 15.84 -13.05
N TRP A 65 -6.96 15.08 -13.80
CA TRP A 65 -7.10 15.02 -15.25
C TRP A 65 -8.39 14.33 -15.71
N SER A 66 -8.79 13.27 -15.02
CA SER A 66 -10.03 12.55 -15.33
C SER A 66 -11.27 13.42 -15.09
N ASP A 67 -11.27 14.26 -14.05
CA ASP A 67 -12.35 15.21 -13.78
C ASP A 67 -12.36 16.37 -14.79
N ARG A 68 -11.18 16.85 -15.20
CA ARG A 68 -11.04 17.90 -16.21
C ARG A 68 -11.46 17.46 -17.61
N ILE A 69 -11.24 16.19 -17.97
CA ILE A 69 -11.66 15.62 -19.27
C ILE A 69 -13.13 15.17 -19.21
N GLY A 70 -13.66 14.88 -18.02
CA GLY A 70 -15.00 14.34 -17.81
C GLY A 70 -15.14 12.86 -18.19
N LYS A 71 -14.03 12.14 -18.39
CA LYS A 71 -13.99 10.70 -18.72
C LYS A 71 -13.03 9.97 -17.81
N ARG A 72 -13.52 9.00 -17.06
CA ARG A 72 -12.76 8.22 -16.08
C ARG A 72 -12.43 6.81 -16.53
N LYS A 73 -13.36 6.16 -17.24
CA LYS A 73 -13.21 4.78 -17.71
C LYS A 73 -11.92 4.55 -18.53
N PRO A 74 -11.49 5.45 -19.45
CA PRO A 74 -10.21 5.29 -20.14
C PRO A 74 -9.01 5.21 -19.18
N PHE A 75 -8.94 6.07 -18.16
CA PHE A 75 -7.87 6.03 -17.15
C PHE A 75 -7.86 4.70 -16.39
N VAL A 76 -9.04 4.20 -16.01
CA VAL A 76 -9.20 2.90 -15.36
C VAL A 76 -8.72 1.78 -16.27
N PHE A 77 -9.17 1.74 -17.53
CA PHE A 77 -8.81 0.70 -18.49
C PHE A 77 -7.30 0.68 -18.79
N PHE A 78 -6.74 1.82 -19.17
CA PHE A 78 -5.30 1.92 -19.47
C PHE A 78 -4.45 1.68 -18.23
N GLY A 79 -4.88 2.12 -17.04
CA GLY A 79 -4.19 1.88 -15.78
C GLY A 79 -4.08 0.40 -15.44
N TYR A 80 -5.17 -0.36 -15.55
CA TYR A 80 -5.16 -1.82 -15.36
C TYR A 80 -4.37 -2.54 -16.46
N GLY A 81 -4.53 -2.11 -17.70
CA GLY A 81 -3.78 -2.67 -18.84
C GLY A 81 -2.28 -2.49 -18.70
N LEU A 82 -1.82 -1.28 -18.36
CA LEU A 82 -0.41 -0.98 -18.15
C LEU A 82 0.16 -1.80 -16.99
N SER A 83 -0.55 -1.89 -15.84
CA SER A 83 -0.14 -2.72 -14.71
C SER A 83 0.02 -4.20 -15.12
N SER A 84 -0.96 -4.77 -15.81
CA SER A 84 -0.92 -6.18 -16.20
C SER A 84 0.16 -6.47 -17.24
N PHE A 85 0.34 -5.57 -18.22
CA PHE A 85 1.39 -5.66 -19.22
C PHE A 85 2.79 -5.58 -18.59
N SER A 86 2.99 -4.64 -17.68
CA SER A 86 4.26 -4.50 -16.97
C SER A 86 4.63 -5.74 -16.16
N LYS A 87 3.65 -6.43 -15.55
CA LYS A 87 3.85 -7.70 -14.84
C LYS A 87 4.29 -8.82 -15.77
N ILE A 88 3.68 -8.95 -16.95
CA ILE A 88 4.13 -9.93 -17.95
C ILE A 88 5.55 -9.63 -18.40
N LEU A 89 5.88 -8.37 -18.70
CA LEU A 89 7.25 -8.02 -19.07
C LEU A 89 8.24 -8.26 -17.91
N LEU A 90 7.81 -8.06 -16.65
CA LEU A 90 8.63 -8.29 -15.47
C LEU A 90 9.10 -9.75 -15.37
N SER A 91 8.28 -10.72 -15.82
CA SER A 91 8.67 -12.14 -15.82
C SER A 91 9.84 -12.45 -16.77
N PHE A 92 10.13 -11.60 -17.74
CA PHE A 92 11.26 -11.73 -18.67
C PHE A 92 12.48 -10.91 -18.25
N SER A 93 12.49 -10.36 -17.04
CA SER A 93 13.62 -9.57 -16.52
C SER A 93 14.84 -10.44 -16.28
N THR A 94 15.98 -10.02 -16.82
CA THR A 94 17.28 -10.70 -16.66
C THR A 94 18.24 -9.90 -15.77
N THR A 95 17.88 -8.66 -15.43
CA THR A 95 18.68 -7.79 -14.56
C THR A 95 17.74 -6.95 -13.68
N TRP A 96 18.26 -6.49 -12.54
CA TRP A 96 17.51 -5.62 -11.65
C TRP A 96 17.08 -4.28 -12.29
N HIS A 97 17.79 -3.80 -13.31
CA HIS A 97 17.41 -2.57 -14.05
C HIS A 97 16.03 -2.74 -14.72
N HIS A 98 15.77 -3.91 -15.32
CA HIS A 98 14.45 -4.20 -15.87
C HIS A 98 13.38 -4.18 -14.78
N ALA A 99 13.66 -4.75 -13.62
CA ALA A 99 12.71 -4.74 -12.49
C ALA A 99 12.41 -3.31 -12.01
N VAL A 100 13.42 -2.43 -11.89
CA VAL A 100 13.20 -1.01 -11.54
C VAL A 100 12.21 -0.35 -12.49
N VAL A 101 12.42 -0.48 -13.80
CA VAL A 101 11.56 0.16 -14.81
C VAL A 101 10.16 -0.44 -14.80
N LEU A 102 10.06 -1.76 -14.82
CA LEU A 102 8.78 -2.46 -15.00
C LEU A 102 7.89 -2.41 -13.75
N VAL A 103 8.47 -2.49 -12.55
CA VAL A 103 7.70 -2.25 -11.33
C VAL A 103 7.27 -0.79 -11.23
N SER A 104 8.11 0.17 -11.64
CA SER A 104 7.70 1.57 -11.71
C SER A 104 6.55 1.80 -12.71
N LEU A 105 6.58 1.17 -13.89
CA LEU A 105 5.48 1.23 -14.86
C LEU A 105 4.20 0.58 -14.33
N GLU A 106 4.30 -0.53 -13.61
CA GLU A 106 3.16 -1.13 -12.93
C GLU A 106 2.51 -0.12 -11.96
N ARG A 107 3.32 0.62 -11.21
CA ARG A 107 2.86 1.64 -10.27
C ARG A 107 2.30 2.90 -10.94
N VAL A 108 2.81 3.26 -12.11
CA VAL A 108 2.17 4.27 -12.98
C VAL A 108 0.74 3.82 -13.32
N GLY A 109 0.56 2.58 -13.76
CA GLY A 109 -0.76 2.01 -14.02
C GLY A 109 -1.69 2.07 -12.81
N LYS A 110 -1.18 1.74 -11.60
CA LYS A 110 -1.93 1.85 -10.35
C LYS A 110 -2.35 3.29 -10.06
N GLY A 111 -1.42 4.24 -10.12
CA GLY A 111 -1.71 5.65 -9.89
C GLY A 111 -2.74 6.23 -10.85
N LEU A 112 -2.69 5.83 -12.13
CA LEU A 112 -3.64 6.28 -13.15
C LEU A 112 -5.08 5.82 -12.88
N ARG A 113 -5.28 4.62 -12.34
CA ARG A 113 -6.62 4.02 -12.20
C ARG A 113 -7.33 4.31 -10.88
N ASP A 114 -6.59 4.44 -9.76
CA ASP A 114 -7.17 4.40 -8.41
C ASP A 114 -8.19 5.52 -8.18
N ALA A 115 -7.83 6.78 -8.40
CA ALA A 115 -8.76 7.90 -8.18
C ALA A 115 -9.93 7.92 -9.16
N PRO A 116 -9.75 7.72 -10.50
CA PRO A 116 -10.87 7.61 -11.42
C PRO A 116 -11.81 6.44 -11.12
N ARG A 117 -11.28 5.26 -10.71
CA ARG A 117 -12.09 4.11 -10.28
C ARG A 117 -12.95 4.46 -9.07
N ASP A 118 -12.34 5.02 -8.03
CA ASP A 118 -13.03 5.38 -6.79
C ASP A 118 -14.14 6.41 -7.05
N ALA A 119 -13.92 7.31 -8.00
CA ALA A 119 -14.93 8.28 -8.42
C ALA A 119 -16.12 7.63 -9.15
N ILE A 120 -15.89 6.65 -10.07
CA ILE A 120 -16.97 5.87 -10.69
C ILE A 120 -17.74 5.09 -9.63
N LEU A 121 -17.05 4.50 -8.66
CA LEU A 121 -17.64 3.73 -7.56
C LEU A 121 -18.59 4.62 -6.72
N ALA A 122 -18.11 5.82 -6.33
CA ALA A 122 -18.88 6.79 -5.55
C ALA A 122 -20.17 7.24 -6.25
N GLU A 123 -20.10 7.46 -7.56
CA GLU A 123 -21.24 7.90 -8.39
C GLU A 123 -22.24 6.80 -8.70
N SER A 124 -21.77 5.55 -8.70
CA SER A 124 -22.62 4.39 -8.95
C SER A 124 -23.48 4.01 -7.74
N SER A 125 -23.28 4.67 -6.58
CA SER A 125 -24.00 4.37 -5.33
C SER A 125 -24.14 5.62 -4.45
N GLU A 126 -24.81 6.66 -4.97
CA GLU A 126 -24.94 7.97 -4.31
C GLU A 126 -25.62 7.88 -2.93
N GLU A 127 -26.66 7.06 -2.79
CA GLU A 127 -27.42 6.89 -1.54
C GLU A 127 -26.72 5.93 -0.54
N HIS A 128 -25.90 4.99 -1.01
CA HIS A 128 -25.28 3.93 -0.19
C HIS A 128 -23.78 3.81 -0.40
N ARG A 129 -23.05 4.92 -0.46
CA ARG A 129 -21.60 4.97 -0.69
C ARG A 129 -20.81 4.08 0.28
N GLY A 130 -21.14 4.14 1.58
CA GLY A 130 -20.45 3.32 2.58
C GLY A 130 -20.55 1.82 2.30
N ARG A 131 -21.71 1.32 1.85
CA ARG A 131 -21.88 -0.09 1.48
C ARG A 131 -21.13 -0.45 0.21
N ALA A 132 -21.10 0.43 -0.80
CA ALA A 132 -20.35 0.21 -2.03
C ALA A 132 -18.87 0.12 -1.78
N PHE A 133 -18.29 1.09 -1.05
CA PHE A 133 -16.87 1.07 -0.68
C PHE A 133 -16.53 -0.07 0.26
N GLY A 134 -17.42 -0.42 1.20
CA GLY A 134 -17.25 -1.58 2.09
C GLY A 134 -17.17 -2.89 1.32
N PHE A 135 -18.08 -3.11 0.36
CA PHE A 135 -18.06 -4.29 -0.50
C PHE A 135 -16.79 -4.34 -1.38
N HIS A 136 -16.44 -3.20 -1.99
CA HIS A 136 -15.22 -3.06 -2.78
C HIS A 136 -13.97 -3.40 -1.95
N ARG A 137 -13.86 -2.87 -0.73
CA ARG A 137 -12.74 -3.15 0.17
C ARG A 137 -12.68 -4.61 0.63
N ALA A 138 -13.85 -5.24 0.85
CA ALA A 138 -13.89 -6.66 1.19
C ALA A 138 -13.36 -7.53 0.03
N MET A 139 -13.70 -7.18 -1.21
CA MET A 139 -13.17 -7.86 -2.40
C MET A 139 -11.67 -7.64 -2.58
N ASP A 140 -11.16 -6.41 -2.40
CA ASP A 140 -9.75 -6.05 -2.35
C ASP A 140 -8.99 -6.96 -1.37
N THR A 141 -9.43 -6.94 -0.11
CA THR A 141 -8.78 -7.69 0.98
C THR A 141 -8.82 -9.21 0.75
N SER A 142 -9.96 -9.71 0.23
CA SER A 142 -10.08 -11.14 -0.13
C SER A 142 -9.10 -11.50 -1.25
N GLY A 143 -8.95 -10.63 -2.25
CA GLY A 143 -7.96 -10.78 -3.32
C GLY A 143 -6.54 -10.81 -2.79
N ALA A 144 -6.21 -9.94 -1.83
CA ALA A 144 -4.88 -9.88 -1.23
C ALA A 144 -4.52 -11.16 -0.46
N ILE A 145 -5.44 -11.68 0.35
CA ILE A 145 -5.22 -12.92 1.09
C ILE A 145 -5.07 -14.11 0.14
N ILE A 146 -5.95 -14.24 -0.85
CA ILE A 146 -5.90 -15.31 -1.83
C ILE A 146 -4.62 -15.23 -2.67
N GLY A 147 -4.26 -14.04 -3.14
CA GLY A 147 -3.06 -13.81 -3.95
C GLY A 147 -1.78 -14.19 -3.21
N SER A 148 -1.62 -13.71 -1.98
CA SER A 148 -0.46 -14.04 -1.16
C SER A 148 -0.39 -15.54 -0.80
N ALA A 149 -1.52 -16.18 -0.53
CA ALA A 149 -1.59 -17.64 -0.31
C ALA A 149 -1.24 -18.41 -1.60
N LEU A 150 -1.72 -17.97 -2.76
CA LEU A 150 -1.37 -18.58 -4.04
C LEU A 150 0.13 -18.44 -4.34
N SER A 151 0.78 -17.35 -3.98
CA SER A 151 2.23 -17.19 -4.10
C SER A 151 2.98 -18.33 -3.40
N PHE A 152 2.59 -18.65 -2.16
CA PHE A 152 3.15 -19.76 -1.41
C PHE A 152 2.87 -21.11 -2.07
N VAL A 153 1.63 -21.37 -2.51
CA VAL A 153 1.24 -22.64 -3.15
C VAL A 153 2.01 -22.85 -4.45
N LEU A 154 2.07 -21.84 -5.31
CA LEU A 154 2.77 -21.88 -6.60
C LEU A 154 4.27 -22.14 -6.42
N PHE A 155 4.89 -21.50 -5.42
CA PHE A 155 6.30 -21.68 -5.15
C PHE A 155 6.60 -23.01 -4.47
N TYR A 156 5.95 -23.30 -3.32
CA TYR A 156 6.34 -24.41 -2.45
C TYR A 156 5.81 -25.77 -2.91
N TYR A 157 4.52 -25.85 -3.31
CA TYR A 157 3.91 -27.13 -3.72
C TYR A 157 4.11 -27.43 -5.20
N LEU A 158 4.05 -26.42 -6.07
CA LEU A 158 4.21 -26.62 -7.51
C LEU A 158 5.65 -26.43 -7.99
N GLY A 159 6.55 -25.91 -7.15
CA GLY A 159 7.97 -25.73 -7.46
C GLY A 159 8.23 -24.76 -8.63
N LEU A 160 7.30 -23.82 -8.88
CA LEU A 160 7.43 -22.90 -10.00
C LEU A 160 8.50 -21.84 -9.73
N SER A 161 9.23 -21.43 -10.78
CA SER A 161 10.19 -20.32 -10.71
C SER A 161 9.47 -18.97 -10.50
N PHE A 162 10.20 -17.97 -9.99
CA PHE A 162 9.66 -16.62 -9.81
C PHE A 162 9.12 -16.04 -11.11
N GLU A 163 9.82 -16.24 -12.22
CA GLU A 163 9.42 -15.79 -13.57
C GLU A 163 8.07 -16.37 -13.97
N THR A 164 7.88 -17.69 -13.78
CA THR A 164 6.63 -18.37 -14.09
C THR A 164 5.47 -17.87 -13.22
N ILE A 165 5.74 -17.67 -11.92
CA ILE A 165 4.73 -17.13 -10.98
C ILE A 165 4.34 -15.71 -11.37
N ILE A 166 5.30 -14.84 -11.70
CA ILE A 166 5.06 -13.46 -12.13
C ILE A 166 4.29 -13.43 -13.45
N PHE A 167 4.64 -14.30 -14.40
CA PHE A 167 3.94 -14.42 -15.67
C PHE A 167 2.46 -14.81 -15.47
N ALA A 168 2.21 -15.86 -14.68
CA ALA A 168 0.85 -16.28 -14.34
C ALA A 168 0.04 -15.18 -13.66
N ALA A 169 0.65 -14.45 -12.72
CA ALA A 169 0.05 -13.30 -12.08
C ALA A 169 -0.30 -12.18 -13.08
N GLY A 170 0.57 -11.91 -14.05
CA GLY A 170 0.31 -10.97 -15.14
C GLY A 170 -0.91 -11.36 -15.98
N ILE A 171 -1.05 -12.64 -16.32
CA ILE A 171 -2.23 -13.17 -17.04
C ILE A 171 -3.51 -12.98 -16.23
N ILE A 172 -3.50 -13.30 -14.93
CA ILE A 172 -4.65 -13.04 -14.03
C ILE A 172 -5.00 -11.55 -14.05
N GLY A 173 -4.01 -10.67 -14.04
CA GLY A 173 -4.21 -9.22 -14.14
C GLY A 173 -4.93 -8.80 -15.43
N PHE A 174 -4.66 -9.42 -16.56
CA PHE A 174 -5.36 -9.14 -17.83
C PHE A 174 -6.84 -9.49 -17.77
N PHE A 175 -7.23 -10.55 -17.07
CA PHE A 175 -8.64 -10.89 -16.89
C PHE A 175 -9.43 -9.80 -16.17
N SER A 176 -8.78 -8.94 -15.39
CA SER A 176 -9.44 -7.78 -14.76
C SER A 176 -9.95 -6.75 -15.78
N LEU A 177 -9.42 -6.70 -17.00
CA LEU A 177 -9.88 -5.78 -18.05
C LEU A 177 -11.28 -6.12 -18.57
N ILE A 178 -11.68 -7.40 -18.52
CA ILE A 178 -12.99 -7.84 -19.03
C ILE A 178 -14.13 -7.15 -18.29
N PRO A 179 -14.21 -7.16 -16.93
CA PRO A 179 -15.24 -6.42 -16.23
C PRO A 179 -15.15 -4.91 -16.44
N VAL A 180 -13.94 -4.32 -16.62
CA VAL A 180 -13.79 -2.88 -16.91
C VAL A 180 -14.50 -2.49 -18.19
N LEU A 181 -14.43 -3.31 -19.24
CA LEU A 181 -15.12 -3.05 -20.51
C LEU A 181 -16.64 -2.95 -20.32
N LEU A 182 -17.20 -3.71 -19.37
CA LEU A 182 -18.63 -3.74 -19.07
C LEU A 182 -19.11 -2.60 -18.17
N VAL A 183 -18.20 -1.85 -17.52
CA VAL A 183 -18.51 -0.68 -16.69
C VAL A 183 -19.15 0.39 -17.57
N LYS A 184 -20.28 0.94 -17.12
CA LYS A 184 -20.95 2.06 -17.77
C LYS A 184 -20.61 3.35 -17.06
N GLU A 185 -20.05 4.31 -17.78
CA GLU A 185 -19.77 5.65 -17.29
C GLU A 185 -20.89 6.59 -17.74
N LYS A 186 -21.31 7.49 -16.84
CA LYS A 186 -22.22 8.59 -17.19
C LYS A 186 -21.40 9.73 -17.81
N ASP A 187 -21.84 10.28 -18.92
CA ASP A 187 -21.21 11.47 -19.51
C ASP A 187 -21.26 12.63 -18.53
N LYS A 188 -20.10 13.20 -18.23
CA LYS A 188 -19.97 14.37 -17.37
C LYS A 188 -19.41 15.56 -18.13
N LYS A 189 -19.93 16.73 -17.78
CA LYS A 189 -19.31 17.97 -18.23
C LYS A 189 -17.93 18.13 -17.59
N PRO A 190 -16.90 18.52 -18.36
CA PRO A 190 -15.60 18.83 -17.84
C PRO A 190 -15.66 19.86 -16.71
N VAL A 191 -14.98 19.59 -15.61
CA VAL A 191 -14.91 20.51 -14.46
C VAL A 191 -13.67 21.40 -14.63
N LYS A 192 -13.86 22.72 -14.67
CA LYS A 192 -12.77 23.69 -14.60
C LYS A 192 -12.33 23.83 -13.13
N SER A 193 -11.43 22.96 -12.69
CA SER A 193 -10.78 23.06 -11.38
C SER A 193 -9.28 23.37 -11.55
N SER A 194 -8.68 24.09 -10.62
CA SER A 194 -7.23 24.21 -10.50
C SER A 194 -6.70 23.12 -9.56
N LEU A 195 -5.58 22.51 -9.92
CA LEU A 195 -4.87 21.63 -8.99
C LEU A 195 -4.03 22.49 -8.05
N GLU A 196 -4.57 22.79 -6.87
CA GLU A 196 -3.86 23.56 -5.85
C GLU A 196 -3.31 22.62 -4.78
N LEU A 197 -2.00 22.40 -4.80
CA LEU A 197 -1.25 21.73 -3.75
C LEU A 197 -0.52 22.80 -2.93
N SER A 198 -1.08 23.21 -1.79
CA SER A 198 -0.49 24.25 -0.97
C SER A 198 -0.67 23.98 0.52
N LEU A 199 0.44 23.71 1.20
CA LEU A 199 0.45 23.60 2.67
C LEU A 199 0.14 24.93 3.35
N LYS A 200 0.45 26.08 2.71
CA LYS A 200 0.26 27.42 3.33
C LYS A 200 -1.22 27.79 3.46
N ALA A 201 -2.07 27.31 2.55
CA ALA A 201 -3.51 27.57 2.58
C ALA A 201 -4.28 26.67 3.53
N LEU A 202 -3.63 25.65 4.14
CA LEU A 202 -4.27 24.67 5.00
C LEU A 202 -4.17 25.05 6.50
N PRO A 203 -5.12 24.59 7.34
CA PRO A 203 -5.15 24.88 8.78
C PRO A 203 -3.86 24.52 9.50
N GLY A 204 -3.53 25.22 10.59
CA GLY A 204 -2.32 24.98 11.38
C GLY A 204 -2.22 23.56 11.93
N ASP A 205 -3.33 23.05 12.45
CA ASP A 205 -3.41 21.67 12.98
C ASP A 205 -3.18 20.62 11.90
N PHE A 206 -3.72 20.84 10.71
CA PHE A 206 -3.46 19.97 9.58
C PHE A 206 -1.98 19.98 9.17
N ARG A 207 -1.35 21.16 9.09
CA ARG A 207 0.08 21.28 8.77
C ARG A 207 0.95 20.54 9.78
N MET A 208 0.66 20.72 11.09
CA MET A 208 1.39 20.01 12.14
C MET A 208 1.22 18.50 12.02
N PHE A 209 0.01 18.04 11.77
CA PHE A 209 -0.24 16.62 11.54
C PHE A 209 0.52 16.09 10.33
N VAL A 210 0.53 16.80 9.20
CA VAL A 210 1.29 16.40 8.00
C VAL A 210 2.78 16.29 8.30
N ILE A 211 3.34 17.21 9.07
CA ILE A 211 4.77 17.15 9.48
C ILE A 211 5.02 15.87 10.31
N ILE A 212 4.21 15.59 11.32
CA ILE A 212 4.36 14.39 12.16
C ILE A 212 4.21 13.10 11.33
N ALA A 213 3.19 13.06 10.46
CA ALA A 213 2.94 11.94 9.57
C ALA A 213 4.09 11.74 8.56
N SER A 214 4.73 12.82 8.10
CA SER A 214 5.90 12.77 7.22
C SER A 214 7.13 12.20 7.94
N ILE A 215 7.34 12.55 9.20
CA ILE A 215 8.42 11.99 10.02
C ILE A 215 8.19 10.48 10.20
N PHE A 216 6.94 10.07 10.49
CA PHE A 216 6.59 8.66 10.52
C PHE A 216 6.84 7.98 9.16
N ALA A 217 6.39 8.59 8.06
CA ALA A 217 6.55 8.05 6.72
C ALA A 217 8.02 7.87 6.32
N LEU A 218 8.93 8.74 6.79
CA LEU A 218 10.37 8.56 6.60
C LEU A 218 10.91 7.30 7.29
N GLY A 219 10.30 6.86 8.40
CA GLY A 219 10.65 5.60 9.07
C GLY A 219 9.87 4.39 8.58
N ASN A 220 8.76 4.60 7.89
CA ASN A 220 7.90 3.54 7.37
C ASN A 220 8.35 3.11 5.97
N PHE A 221 9.49 2.44 5.93
CA PHE A 221 10.09 1.91 4.71
C PHE A 221 9.32 0.71 4.14
N THR A 222 9.65 0.32 2.90
CA THR A 222 8.97 -0.76 2.18
C THR A 222 8.93 -2.08 2.96
N TYR A 223 7.78 -2.78 2.91
CA TYR A 223 7.55 -4.10 3.51
C TYR A 223 8.57 -5.17 3.06
N MET A 224 9.25 -4.95 1.94
CA MET A 224 10.22 -5.89 1.38
C MET A 224 11.36 -6.22 2.36
N PHE A 225 11.77 -5.28 3.22
CA PHE A 225 12.82 -5.52 4.20
C PHE A 225 12.37 -6.46 5.34
N PHE A 226 11.09 -6.46 5.71
CA PHE A 226 10.54 -7.41 6.68
C PHE A 226 10.59 -8.85 6.13
N ILE A 227 10.26 -9.04 4.85
CA ILE A 227 10.35 -10.32 4.16
C ILE A 227 11.81 -10.77 4.05
N LEU A 228 12.73 -9.88 3.64
CA LEU A 228 14.15 -10.19 3.54
C LEU A 228 14.78 -10.51 4.88
N LYS A 229 14.40 -9.84 5.97
CA LYS A 229 14.90 -10.17 7.31
C LYS A 229 14.50 -11.60 7.71
N ALA A 230 13.25 -11.96 7.46
CA ALA A 230 12.79 -13.33 7.69
C ALA A 230 13.54 -14.32 6.79
N GLN A 231 13.70 -14.03 5.50
CA GLN A 231 14.51 -14.88 4.60
C GLN A 231 15.91 -15.10 5.11
N ASN A 232 16.62 -14.03 5.50
CA ASN A 232 18.02 -14.13 5.98
C ASN A 232 18.15 -15.02 7.22
N VAL A 233 17.20 -14.92 8.15
CA VAL A 233 17.21 -15.76 9.37
C VAL A 233 16.98 -17.23 9.03
N PHE A 234 16.09 -17.54 8.09
CA PHE A 234 15.73 -18.92 7.75
C PHE A 234 16.60 -19.55 6.66
N LEU A 235 17.61 -18.85 6.11
CA LEU A 235 18.60 -19.43 5.19
C LEU A 235 19.34 -20.64 5.76
N ILE A 236 19.43 -20.73 7.08
CA ILE A 236 20.09 -21.84 7.81
C ILE A 236 19.34 -23.16 7.60
N LEU A 237 18.04 -23.15 7.36
CA LEU A 237 17.23 -24.38 7.26
C LEU A 237 17.49 -25.09 5.92
N ASN A 238 17.02 -24.53 4.85
CA ASN A 238 17.29 -24.92 3.46
C ASN A 238 16.74 -23.83 2.52
N PRO A 239 17.17 -23.77 1.24
CA PRO A 239 16.76 -22.72 0.32
C PRO A 239 15.22 -22.62 0.10
N ALA A 240 14.51 -23.75 0.08
CA ALA A 240 13.05 -23.74 -0.13
C ALA A 240 12.33 -23.17 1.09
N MET A 241 12.71 -23.55 2.31
CA MET A 241 12.14 -23.03 3.56
C MET A 241 12.50 -21.55 3.77
N ALA A 242 13.69 -21.12 3.39
CA ALA A 242 14.09 -19.71 3.44
C ALA A 242 13.20 -18.78 2.62
N ILE A 243 12.52 -19.30 1.59
CA ILE A 243 11.55 -18.58 0.77
C ILE A 243 10.12 -18.83 1.28
N ALA A 244 9.77 -20.09 1.55
CA ALA A 244 8.41 -20.48 1.92
C ALA A 244 7.94 -19.86 3.25
N ILE A 245 8.81 -19.80 4.27
CA ILE A 245 8.45 -19.21 5.58
C ILE A 245 8.10 -17.72 5.47
N PRO A 246 8.93 -16.84 4.85
CA PRO A 246 8.55 -15.45 4.63
C PRO A 246 7.24 -15.26 3.85
N LEU A 247 6.94 -16.13 2.85
CA LEU A 247 5.68 -16.09 2.12
C LEU A 247 4.49 -16.36 3.07
N LEU A 248 4.58 -17.37 3.92
CA LEU A 248 3.54 -17.66 4.92
C LEU A 248 3.40 -16.55 5.97
N LEU A 249 4.51 -15.96 6.42
CA LEU A 249 4.48 -14.82 7.34
C LEU A 249 3.82 -13.60 6.71
N TYR A 250 4.00 -13.38 5.40
CA TYR A 250 3.32 -12.31 4.69
C TYR A 250 1.81 -12.59 4.52
N VAL A 251 1.41 -13.84 4.27
CA VAL A 251 -0.01 -14.25 4.32
C VAL A 251 -0.61 -13.98 5.69
N TRP A 252 0.12 -14.34 6.75
CA TRP A 252 -0.28 -14.10 8.14
C TRP A 252 -0.46 -12.62 8.45
N PHE A 253 0.49 -11.78 8.02
CA PHE A 253 0.36 -10.31 8.09
C PHE A 253 -0.94 -9.83 7.42
N ASN A 254 -1.24 -10.27 6.20
CA ASN A 254 -2.44 -9.86 5.46
C ASN A 254 -3.74 -10.29 6.18
N ILE A 255 -3.78 -11.50 6.75
CA ILE A 255 -4.92 -11.98 7.53
C ILE A 255 -5.14 -11.11 8.77
N ILE A 256 -4.10 -10.82 9.53
CA ILE A 256 -4.18 -9.98 10.73
C ILE A 256 -4.58 -8.55 10.37
N TYR A 257 -3.94 -7.96 9.36
CA TYR A 257 -4.30 -6.63 8.86
C TYR A 257 -5.79 -6.55 8.48
N ALA A 258 -6.29 -7.52 7.72
CA ALA A 258 -7.68 -7.60 7.32
C ALA A 258 -8.64 -7.73 8.51
N ALA A 259 -8.34 -8.65 9.44
CA ALA A 259 -9.16 -8.92 10.62
C ALA A 259 -9.29 -7.69 11.55
N PHE A 260 -8.22 -6.91 11.69
CA PHE A 260 -8.19 -5.75 12.57
C PHE A 260 -8.62 -4.43 11.90
N SER A 261 -8.62 -4.32 10.59
CA SER A 261 -8.94 -3.06 9.87
C SER A 261 -10.31 -2.49 10.24
N MET A 262 -11.36 -3.30 10.26
CA MET A 262 -12.73 -2.85 10.58
C MET A 262 -12.91 -2.58 12.10
N PRO A 263 -12.50 -3.47 13.02
CA PRO A 263 -12.54 -3.19 14.46
C PRO A 263 -11.79 -1.93 14.86
N VAL A 264 -10.61 -1.71 14.32
CA VAL A 264 -9.80 -0.52 14.58
C VAL A 264 -10.48 0.75 14.05
N GLY A 265 -11.07 0.72 12.85
CA GLY A 265 -11.85 1.85 12.34
C GLY A 265 -12.95 2.25 13.31
N THR A 266 -13.76 1.28 13.77
CA THR A 266 -14.83 1.51 14.74
C THR A 266 -14.28 2.02 16.09
N LEU A 267 -13.15 1.46 16.54
CA LEU A 267 -12.51 1.90 17.79
C LEU A 267 -11.99 3.33 17.67
N SER A 268 -11.44 3.70 16.53
CA SER A 268 -10.92 5.06 16.28
C SER A 268 -12.01 6.13 16.35
N ASP A 269 -13.22 5.79 15.91
CA ASP A 269 -14.38 6.69 16.01
C ASP A 269 -14.87 6.86 17.47
N ARG A 270 -14.69 5.83 18.33
CA ARG A 270 -15.13 5.85 19.74
C ARG A 270 -14.15 6.51 20.68
N ILE A 271 -12.88 6.17 20.63
CA ILE A 271 -11.85 6.64 21.60
C ILE A 271 -11.01 7.80 21.07
N GLY A 272 -11.22 8.18 19.81
CA GLY A 272 -10.55 9.29 19.14
C GLY A 272 -9.35 8.86 18.28
N ARG A 273 -9.29 9.39 17.07
CA ARG A 273 -8.28 9.03 16.05
C ARG A 273 -6.85 9.32 16.47
N ARG A 274 -6.60 10.39 17.25
CA ARG A 274 -5.27 10.73 17.78
C ARG A 274 -4.68 9.61 18.61
N LYS A 275 -5.46 9.02 19.53
CA LYS A 275 -5.00 7.94 20.43
C LYS A 275 -4.64 6.69 19.64
N ILE A 276 -5.45 6.36 18.63
CA ILE A 276 -5.19 5.21 17.75
C ILE A 276 -3.91 5.40 16.94
N LEU A 277 -3.66 6.60 16.40
CA LEU A 277 -2.45 6.88 15.65
C LEU A 277 -1.19 6.86 16.54
N ILE A 278 -1.26 7.41 17.75
CA ILE A 278 -0.16 7.31 18.73
C ILE A 278 0.15 5.85 19.03
N ALA A 279 -0.88 5.02 19.28
CA ALA A 279 -0.71 3.58 19.50
C ALA A 279 -0.14 2.88 18.26
N GLY A 280 -0.59 3.23 17.06
CA GLY A 280 -0.11 2.67 15.79
C GLY A 280 1.36 2.97 15.53
N TYR A 281 1.78 4.24 15.67
CA TYR A 281 3.17 4.65 15.50
C TYR A 281 4.09 4.00 16.54
N GLY A 282 3.65 3.94 17.80
CA GLY A 282 4.38 3.28 18.88
C GLY A 282 4.50 1.77 18.66
N LEU A 283 3.42 1.12 18.21
CA LEU A 283 3.43 -0.31 17.92
C LEU A 283 4.32 -0.64 16.71
N PHE A 284 4.33 0.21 15.67
CA PHE A 284 5.27 0.06 14.55
C PHE A 284 6.73 0.16 15.02
N ALA A 285 7.04 1.15 15.89
CA ALA A 285 8.38 1.30 16.45
C ALA A 285 8.79 0.08 17.27
N LEU A 286 7.89 -0.43 18.13
CA LEU A 286 8.11 -1.65 18.93
C LEU A 286 8.32 -2.87 18.02
N THR A 287 7.54 -3.00 16.96
CA THR A 287 7.67 -4.07 15.97
C THR A 287 9.04 -4.02 15.28
N CYS A 288 9.46 -2.84 14.80
CA CYS A 288 10.80 -2.68 14.23
C CYS A 288 11.90 -3.04 15.24
N ALA A 289 11.80 -2.58 16.50
CA ALA A 289 12.75 -2.96 17.53
C ALA A 289 12.78 -4.49 17.76
N GLY A 290 11.61 -5.14 17.74
CA GLY A 290 11.52 -6.60 17.84
C GLY A 290 12.24 -7.33 16.71
N PHE A 291 12.18 -6.84 15.47
CA PHE A 291 12.90 -7.44 14.34
C PHE A 291 14.43 -7.39 14.47
N VAL A 292 14.99 -6.46 15.26
CA VAL A 292 16.44 -6.39 15.53
C VAL A 292 16.91 -7.61 16.33
N PHE A 293 16.10 -8.04 17.31
CA PHE A 293 16.51 -9.07 18.30
C PHE A 293 15.94 -10.46 18.02
N SER A 294 15.20 -10.64 16.92
CA SER A 294 14.47 -11.88 16.66
C SER A 294 15.16 -12.76 15.61
N ASP A 295 15.29 -14.04 15.98
CA ASP A 295 15.91 -15.10 15.18
C ASP A 295 15.08 -16.40 15.13
N SER A 296 13.93 -16.46 15.81
CA SER A 296 13.09 -17.64 15.89
C SER A 296 11.78 -17.50 15.12
N LEU A 297 11.23 -18.61 14.60
CA LEU A 297 9.95 -18.63 13.89
C LEU A 297 8.81 -18.09 14.76
N ALA A 298 8.78 -18.46 16.05
CA ALA A 298 7.75 -17.99 16.97
C ALA A 298 7.77 -16.46 17.12
N ALA A 299 8.97 -15.87 17.23
CA ALA A 299 9.12 -14.41 17.28
C ALA A 299 8.63 -13.76 15.99
N PHE A 300 8.98 -14.29 14.80
CA PHE A 300 8.52 -13.75 13.53
C PHE A 300 6.99 -13.86 13.36
N ILE A 301 6.34 -14.94 13.81
CA ILE A 301 4.87 -15.06 13.80
C ILE A 301 4.25 -13.92 14.62
N VAL A 302 4.77 -13.66 15.82
CA VAL A 302 4.28 -12.56 16.66
C VAL A 302 4.56 -11.20 16.01
N LEU A 303 5.76 -10.97 15.49
CA LEU A 303 6.16 -9.70 14.90
C LEU A 303 5.38 -9.37 13.62
N PHE A 304 5.12 -10.34 12.75
CA PHE A 304 4.28 -10.12 11.56
C PHE A 304 2.81 -9.87 11.95
N ALA A 305 2.32 -10.47 13.05
CA ALA A 305 1.01 -10.14 13.60
C ALA A 305 0.98 -8.69 14.14
N LEU A 306 1.98 -8.29 14.95
CA LEU A 306 2.10 -6.91 15.44
C LEU A 306 2.23 -5.90 14.30
N TYR A 307 2.96 -6.23 13.24
CA TYR A 307 3.06 -5.42 12.04
C TYR A 307 1.68 -5.25 11.35
N GLY A 308 0.89 -6.32 11.24
CA GLY A 308 -0.47 -6.27 10.71
C GLY A 308 -1.40 -5.40 11.54
N VAL A 309 -1.34 -5.51 12.88
CA VAL A 309 -2.09 -4.66 13.80
C VAL A 309 -1.64 -3.20 13.68
N ALA A 310 -0.32 -2.92 13.69
CA ALA A 310 0.21 -1.56 13.55
C ALA A 310 -0.26 -0.92 12.23
N TYR A 311 -0.22 -1.69 11.14
CA TYR A 311 -0.66 -1.22 9.83
C TYR A 311 -2.17 -0.92 9.80
N SER A 312 -3.00 -1.75 10.48
CA SER A 312 -4.44 -1.51 10.62
C SER A 312 -4.76 -0.24 11.43
N LEU A 313 -3.98 0.04 12.49
CA LEU A 313 -4.13 1.25 13.30
C LEU A 313 -3.79 2.52 12.51
N ILE A 314 -2.86 2.44 11.56
CA ILE A 314 -2.31 3.60 10.86
C ILE A 314 -3.09 3.90 9.58
N ASP A 315 -3.24 2.94 8.67
CA ASP A 315 -3.65 3.18 7.27
C ASP A 315 -4.97 3.94 7.14
N ALA A 316 -6.06 3.40 7.69
CA ALA A 316 -7.37 4.03 7.59
C ALA A 316 -7.51 5.25 8.50
N THR A 317 -6.96 5.17 9.73
CA THR A 317 -7.08 6.22 10.74
C THR A 317 -6.32 7.49 10.35
N GLN A 318 -5.15 7.37 9.70
CA GLN A 318 -4.33 8.49 9.28
C GLN A 318 -5.05 9.33 8.21
N ARG A 319 -5.68 8.68 7.23
CA ARG A 319 -6.48 9.35 6.19
C ARG A 319 -7.74 10.01 6.76
N ALA A 320 -8.41 9.32 7.66
CA ALA A 320 -9.59 9.82 8.33
C ALA A 320 -9.27 11.04 9.21
N PHE A 321 -8.17 10.99 9.98
CA PHE A 321 -7.74 12.13 10.80
C PHE A 321 -7.31 13.33 9.95
N ALA A 322 -6.60 13.10 8.83
CA ALA A 322 -6.31 14.17 7.88
C ALA A 322 -7.59 14.85 7.37
N SER A 323 -8.62 14.07 7.05
CA SER A 323 -9.91 14.60 6.59
C SER A 323 -10.67 15.41 7.64
N ASP A 324 -10.55 15.05 8.95
CA ASP A 324 -11.22 15.76 10.04
C ASP A 324 -10.62 17.15 10.31
N LEU A 325 -9.34 17.34 10.00
CA LEU A 325 -8.64 18.60 10.23
C LEU A 325 -8.87 19.63 9.12
N ILE A 326 -9.70 19.30 8.13
CA ILE A 326 -9.92 20.13 6.94
C ILE A 326 -11.41 20.37 6.73
N SER A 327 -11.79 21.62 6.40
CA SER A 327 -13.17 21.95 6.03
C SER A 327 -13.59 21.27 4.71
N GLU A 328 -14.89 21.06 4.52
CA GLU A 328 -15.44 20.38 3.33
C GLU A 328 -15.01 21.04 2.01
N ASN A 329 -14.92 22.37 1.99
CA ASN A 329 -14.63 23.14 0.79
C ASN A 329 -13.22 22.92 0.23
N ILE A 330 -12.25 22.56 1.10
CA ILE A 330 -10.82 22.37 0.71
C ILE A 330 -10.37 20.93 0.98
N ARG A 331 -11.28 20.01 1.29
CA ARG A 331 -10.96 18.61 1.63
C ARG A 331 -10.20 17.89 0.53
N GLY A 332 -10.57 18.11 -0.73
CA GLY A 332 -9.86 17.54 -1.88
C GLY A 332 -8.41 18.00 -1.96
N THR A 333 -8.17 19.31 -1.84
CA THR A 333 -6.82 19.91 -1.81
C THR A 333 -5.99 19.38 -0.63
N GLY A 334 -6.58 19.32 0.55
CA GLY A 334 -5.88 18.85 1.74
C GLY A 334 -5.51 17.38 1.66
N LEU A 335 -6.43 16.49 1.30
CA LEU A 335 -6.12 15.06 1.15
C LEU A 335 -5.14 14.81 0.00
N GLY A 336 -5.25 15.55 -1.11
CA GLY A 336 -4.27 15.50 -2.20
C GLY A 336 -2.88 15.91 -1.74
N THR A 337 -2.78 17.01 -0.97
CA THR A 337 -1.51 17.46 -0.38
C THR A 337 -0.95 16.43 0.60
N PHE A 338 -1.79 15.87 1.49
CA PHE A 338 -1.40 14.82 2.42
C PHE A 338 -0.80 13.60 1.68
N HIS A 339 -1.52 13.04 0.71
CA HIS A 339 -1.04 11.89 -0.06
C HIS A 339 0.23 12.18 -0.85
N THR A 340 0.36 13.39 -1.42
CA THR A 340 1.57 13.81 -2.14
C THR A 340 2.77 13.86 -1.21
N VAL A 341 2.63 14.47 -0.02
CA VAL A 341 3.75 14.61 0.94
C VAL A 341 4.17 13.25 1.48
N ILE A 342 3.22 12.40 1.88
CA ILE A 342 3.53 11.04 2.36
C ILE A 342 4.15 10.20 1.24
N GLY A 343 3.63 10.29 0.01
CA GLY A 343 4.21 9.60 -1.14
C GLY A 343 5.63 10.07 -1.46
N LEU A 344 5.91 11.38 -1.39
CA LEU A 344 7.26 11.90 -1.56
C LEU A 344 8.22 11.44 -0.46
N ALA A 345 7.75 11.21 0.77
CA ALA A 345 8.56 10.71 1.86
C ALA A 345 8.90 9.20 1.71
N ALA A 346 8.09 8.42 1.01
CA ALA A 346 8.28 6.98 0.87
C ALA A 346 9.55 6.61 0.10
N LEU A 347 9.95 7.41 -0.91
CA LEU A 347 11.18 7.17 -1.66
C LEU A 347 12.44 7.35 -0.81
N PRO A 348 12.67 8.49 -0.15
CA PRO A 348 13.84 8.64 0.73
C PRO A 348 13.81 7.66 1.91
N ALA A 349 12.64 7.35 2.48
CA ALA A 349 12.50 6.36 3.53
C ALA A 349 13.09 5.01 3.13
N SER A 350 12.66 4.49 1.98
CA SER A 350 13.09 3.18 1.50
C SER A 350 14.53 3.20 0.96
N LEU A 351 15.01 4.31 0.41
CA LEU A 351 16.41 4.47 0.01
C LEU A 351 17.36 4.49 1.22
N ILE A 352 17.01 5.22 2.28
CA ILE A 352 17.78 5.23 3.54
C ILE A 352 17.81 3.82 4.13
N ALA A 353 16.66 3.17 4.24
CA ALA A 353 16.53 1.80 4.73
C ALA A 353 17.38 0.82 3.91
N GLY A 354 17.33 0.91 2.58
CA GLY A 354 18.14 0.08 1.68
C GLY A 354 19.63 0.34 1.77
N SER A 355 20.03 1.59 1.96
CA SER A 355 21.45 1.96 2.19
C SER A 355 21.95 1.41 3.52
N LEU A 356 21.17 1.54 4.59
CA LEU A 356 21.50 0.97 5.90
C LEU A 356 21.60 -0.56 5.81
N TRP A 357 20.65 -1.21 5.13
CA TRP A 357 20.67 -2.65 4.91
C TRP A 357 21.96 -3.12 4.23
N GLN A 358 22.37 -2.41 3.18
CA GLN A 358 23.50 -2.81 2.34
C GLN A 358 24.85 -2.50 2.95
N TYR A 359 25.02 -1.31 3.57
CA TYR A 359 26.32 -0.80 4.00
C TYR A 359 26.59 -0.96 5.50
N VAL A 360 25.54 -1.10 6.32
CA VAL A 360 25.66 -1.24 7.77
C VAL A 360 25.21 -2.62 8.23
N GLY A 361 24.09 -3.09 7.69
CA GLY A 361 23.51 -4.41 7.97
C GLY A 361 22.00 -4.37 8.16
N PRO A 362 21.34 -5.55 8.10
CA PRO A 362 19.88 -5.65 8.18
C PRO A 362 19.27 -4.97 9.42
N ASP A 363 19.92 -5.11 10.58
CA ASP A 363 19.41 -4.58 11.85
C ASP A 363 19.36 -3.06 11.88
N ALA A 364 20.32 -2.39 11.23
CA ALA A 364 20.36 -0.93 11.14
C ALA A 364 19.10 -0.34 10.48
N THR A 365 18.52 -1.05 9.50
CA THR A 365 17.26 -0.68 8.87
C THR A 365 16.11 -0.63 9.88
N PHE A 366 16.02 -1.62 10.74
CA PHE A 366 14.97 -1.71 11.75
C PHE A 366 15.19 -0.76 12.93
N VAL A 367 16.45 -0.53 13.34
CA VAL A 367 16.80 0.52 14.30
C VAL A 367 16.37 1.90 13.81
N TYR A 368 16.61 2.19 12.52
CA TYR A 368 16.15 3.42 11.88
C TYR A 368 14.62 3.54 11.92
N GLY A 369 13.88 2.50 11.52
CA GLY A 369 12.41 2.49 11.56
C GLY A 369 11.87 2.67 12.98
N ALA A 370 12.46 1.99 13.96
CA ALA A 370 12.11 2.14 15.37
C ALA A 370 12.34 3.58 15.87
N GLY A 371 13.51 4.15 15.55
CA GLY A 371 13.85 5.52 15.95
C GLY A 371 12.90 6.57 15.38
N MET A 372 12.59 6.49 14.09
CA MET A 372 11.65 7.39 13.44
C MET A 372 10.21 7.21 13.97
N GLY A 373 9.80 5.96 14.22
CA GLY A 373 8.51 5.65 14.83
C GLY A 373 8.37 6.21 16.26
N ILE A 374 9.41 6.08 17.08
CA ILE A 374 9.47 6.69 18.44
C ILE A 374 9.40 8.21 18.34
N LEU A 375 10.17 8.83 17.44
CA LEU A 375 10.17 10.28 17.24
C LEU A 375 8.79 10.79 16.83
N ALA A 376 8.16 10.14 15.84
CA ALA A 376 6.81 10.50 15.40
C ALA A 376 5.77 10.34 16.54
N THR A 377 5.87 9.25 17.33
CA THR A 377 5.00 9.00 18.47
C THR A 377 5.17 10.12 19.53
N ALA A 378 6.40 10.46 19.89
CA ALA A 378 6.69 11.51 20.87
C ALA A 378 6.15 12.87 20.42
N LEU A 379 6.42 13.25 19.17
CA LEU A 379 5.90 14.50 18.60
C LEU A 379 4.37 14.53 18.57
N PHE A 380 3.72 13.40 18.30
CA PHE A 380 2.26 13.35 18.28
C PHE A 380 1.67 13.44 19.68
N VAL A 381 2.31 12.84 20.70
CA VAL A 381 1.93 13.01 22.12
C VAL A 381 2.06 14.46 22.53
N LEU A 382 3.20 15.11 22.25
CA LEU A 382 3.41 16.53 22.58
C LEU A 382 2.38 17.46 21.89
N TYR A 383 2.09 17.20 20.61
CA TYR A 383 1.03 17.92 19.90
C TYR A 383 -0.34 17.72 20.56
N SER A 384 -0.66 16.49 20.97
CA SER A 384 -1.94 16.17 21.63
C SER A 384 -2.11 16.88 22.96
N LEU A 385 -1.04 16.99 23.77
CA LEU A 385 -1.06 17.70 25.04
C LEU A 385 -1.28 19.20 24.86
N LYS A 386 -0.63 19.81 23.86
CA LYS A 386 -0.77 21.24 23.55
C LYS A 386 -2.15 21.63 23.00
N SER A 387 -2.82 20.73 22.30
CA SER A 387 -4.14 20.97 21.70
C SER A 387 -5.31 20.76 22.68
N ASN A 388 -5.05 20.21 23.87
CA ASN A 388 -6.04 20.04 24.94
C ASN A 388 -5.98 21.16 25.99
N ASN A 389 -4.97 22.02 25.94
CA ASN A 389 -4.84 23.29 26.68
C ASN A 389 -5.22 24.48 25.78
#